data_e76a0f82c5c89df7ba15fda4cf879fc4
#
_entry.id   e76a0f82c5c89df7ba15fda4cf879fc4
#
_cell.length_a   1.000
_cell.length_b   1.000
_cell.length_c   1.000
_cell.angle_alpha   90.00
_cell.angle_beta   90.00
_cell.angle_gamma   90.00
#
_symmetry.space_group_name_H-M   'P 1'
#
loop_
_entity.id
_entity.type
_entity.pdbx_description
1 polymer ?
#
loop_
_entity_poly.entity_id
_entity_poly.type
_entity_poly.pdbx_seq_one_letter_code
_entity_poly.pdbx_strand_id
1 'polypeptide(L)' 'MGRLRRFPDRRFVGTRDDLTVYDCDDDGQFSTLEARCAGDDLLARLLLASVGPDTLAEARNRGFRPPA' A
#
# COMPACT_ATOMS: atom_id res chain seq x y z
N MET A 1 -9.74 -0.19 9.67
CA MET A 1 -10.08 -0.60 8.28
C MET A 1 -10.42 0.64 7.46
N GLY A 2 -9.79 0.82 6.30
CA GLY A 2 -10.00 2.01 5.50
C GLY A 2 -9.45 1.89 4.11
N ARG A 3 -9.53 2.99 3.39
CA ARG A 3 -8.99 3.11 2.04
C ARG A 3 -8.30 4.45 1.88
N LEU A 4 -7.22 4.46 1.13
CA LEU A 4 -6.57 5.72 0.78
C LEU A 4 -7.46 6.49 -0.21
N ARG A 5 -7.48 7.80 -0.10
CA ARG A 5 -8.24 8.65 -1.02
C ARG A 5 -7.88 8.39 -2.47
N ARG A 6 -6.60 8.21 -2.74
CA ARG A 6 -6.08 8.00 -4.08
C ARG A 6 -6.48 6.65 -4.65
N PHE A 7 -6.67 5.65 -3.77
CA PHE A 7 -7.01 4.29 -4.16
C PHE A 7 -8.24 3.80 -3.41
N PRO A 8 -9.43 4.42 -3.63
CA PRO A 8 -10.62 4.08 -2.83
C PRO A 8 -11.12 2.66 -3.08
N ASP A 9 -10.80 2.07 -4.22
CA ASP A 9 -11.24 0.75 -4.60
C ASP A 9 -10.17 -0.32 -4.41
N ARG A 10 -9.04 0.02 -3.77
CA ARG A 10 -7.92 -0.91 -3.64
C ARG A 10 -7.69 -1.32 -2.21
N ARG A 11 -7.67 -2.62 -1.97
CA ARG A 11 -7.34 -3.20 -0.67
C ARG A 11 -5.84 -3.23 -0.45
N PHE A 12 -5.06 -3.61 -1.46
CA PHE A 12 -3.61 -3.75 -1.36
C PHE A 12 -2.92 -2.61 -2.08
N VAL A 13 -2.11 -1.87 -1.33
CA VAL A 13 -1.35 -0.74 -1.85
C VAL A 13 0.12 -0.95 -1.49
N GLY A 14 0.98 -0.89 -2.49
CA GLY A 14 2.42 -1.05 -2.30
C GLY A 14 3.16 0.27 -2.25
N THR A 15 4.27 0.27 -1.53
CA THR A 15 5.19 1.40 -1.49
C THR A 15 6.45 1.01 -2.27
N ARG A 16 6.80 1.81 -3.28
CA ARG A 16 7.87 1.46 -4.21
C ARG A 16 9.28 1.68 -3.65
N ASP A 17 9.40 2.45 -2.58
CA ASP A 17 10.70 2.75 -1.99
C ASP A 17 11.31 1.52 -1.30
N ASP A 18 10.49 0.71 -0.66
CA ASP A 18 10.96 -0.50 0.05
C ASP A 18 10.23 -1.77 -0.39
N LEU A 19 9.40 -1.67 -1.42
CA LEU A 19 8.63 -2.78 -1.99
C LEU A 19 7.78 -3.51 -0.94
N THR A 20 7.13 -2.73 -0.09
CA THR A 20 6.20 -3.25 0.92
C THR A 20 4.76 -3.07 0.45
N VAL A 21 3.93 -4.09 0.62
CA VAL A 21 2.51 -4.00 0.32
C VAL A 21 1.71 -3.99 1.63
N TYR A 22 0.74 -3.10 1.72
CA TYR A 22 -0.10 -2.93 2.90
C TYR A 22 -1.53 -3.37 2.58
N ASP A 23 -2.13 -4.10 3.53
CA ASP A 23 -3.53 -4.51 3.46
C ASP A 23 -4.38 -3.44 4.14
N CYS A 24 -5.14 -2.68 3.36
CA CYS A 24 -5.97 -1.61 3.89
C CYS A 24 -7.14 -2.12 4.72
N ASP A 25 -7.45 -3.41 4.66
CA ASP A 25 -8.46 -4.02 5.54
C ASP A 25 -7.89 -4.38 6.91
N ASP A 26 -6.57 -4.33 7.08
CA ASP A 26 -5.92 -4.51 8.37
C ASP A 26 -5.67 -3.13 8.98
N ASP A 27 -6.31 -2.84 10.12
CA ASP A 27 -6.26 -1.52 10.73
C ASP A 27 -4.83 -1.07 11.06
N GLY A 28 -4.01 -1.98 11.56
CA GLY A 28 -2.62 -1.67 11.88
C GLY A 28 -1.80 -1.34 10.65
N GLN A 29 -1.95 -2.14 9.59
CA GLN A 29 -1.25 -1.89 8.34
C GLN A 29 -1.73 -0.60 7.68
N PHE A 30 -3.03 -0.34 7.69
CA PHE A 30 -3.56 0.89 7.10
C PHE A 30 -3.08 2.12 7.86
N SER A 31 -3.04 2.07 9.19
CA SER A 31 -2.52 3.17 10.01
C SER A 31 -1.04 3.44 9.70
N THR A 32 -0.24 2.39 9.55
CA THR A 32 1.16 2.53 9.19
C THR A 32 1.31 3.17 7.82
N LEU A 33 0.52 2.73 6.85
CA LEU A 33 0.55 3.29 5.51
C LEU A 33 0.17 4.77 5.50
N GLU A 34 -0.90 5.14 6.23
CA GLU A 34 -1.32 6.54 6.34
C GLU A 34 -0.21 7.41 6.95
N ALA A 35 0.44 6.92 8.00
CA ALA A 35 1.52 7.65 8.64
C ALA A 35 2.70 7.85 7.69
N ARG A 36 3.03 6.84 6.90
CA ARG A 36 4.09 6.94 5.89
C ARG A 36 3.72 7.91 4.78
N CYS A 37 2.48 7.90 4.33
CA CYS A 37 2.03 8.85 3.31
C CYS A 37 2.17 10.29 3.79
N ALA A 38 1.85 10.55 5.05
CA ALA A 38 1.97 11.88 5.62
C ALA A 38 3.42 12.26 5.90
N GLY A 39 4.21 11.32 6.46
CA GLY A 39 5.58 11.61 6.87
C GLY A 39 6.58 11.60 5.73
N ASP A 40 6.46 10.64 4.81
CA ASP A 40 7.42 10.44 3.72
C ASP A 40 6.96 11.05 2.40
N ASP A 41 5.77 11.65 2.36
CA ASP A 41 5.22 12.29 1.17
C ASP A 41 5.17 11.33 -0.04
N LEU A 42 4.75 10.09 0.22
CA LEU A 42 4.80 9.01 -0.77
C LEU A 42 3.97 9.32 -2.02
N LEU A 43 2.82 9.97 -1.85
CA LEU A 43 1.94 10.28 -2.97
C LEU A 43 2.58 11.31 -3.91
N ALA A 44 3.14 12.39 -3.35
CA ALA A 44 3.79 13.42 -4.15
C ALA A 44 5.04 12.88 -4.84
N ARG A 45 5.71 11.90 -4.23
CA ARG A 45 6.90 11.26 -4.81
C ARG A 45 6.57 10.12 -5.76
N LEU A 46 5.27 9.85 -5.99
CA LEU A 46 4.80 8.78 -6.87
C LEU A 46 5.32 7.40 -6.46
N LEU A 47 5.42 7.18 -5.16
CA LEU A 47 5.93 5.91 -4.61
C LEU A 47 4.82 4.92 -4.26
N LEU A 48 3.56 5.28 -4.45
CA LEU A 48 2.44 4.37 -4.22
C LEU A 48 2.09 3.60 -5.49
N ALA A 49 1.71 2.35 -5.32
CA ALA A 49 1.32 1.49 -6.44
C ALA A 49 0.14 0.62 -6.03
N SER A 50 -0.78 0.39 -6.95
CA SER A 50 -1.83 -0.61 -6.81
C SER A 50 -1.51 -1.79 -7.72
N VAL A 51 -2.16 -2.93 -7.48
CA VAL A 51 -1.96 -4.12 -8.29
C VAL A 51 -3.29 -4.57 -8.88
N GLY A 52 -3.23 -5.15 -10.04
CA GLY A 52 -4.40 -5.73 -10.69
C GLY A 52 -4.10 -7.17 -11.12
N PRO A 53 -4.80 -8.17 -10.60
CA PRO A 53 -5.91 -8.07 -9.64
C PRO A 53 -5.45 -7.62 -8.25
N ASP A 54 -6.39 -7.07 -7.48
CA ASP A 54 -6.13 -6.50 -6.16
C ASP A 54 -6.03 -7.61 -5.11
N THR A 55 -4.93 -8.36 -5.16
CA THR A 55 -4.67 -9.49 -4.26
C THR A 55 -3.24 -9.45 -3.76
N LEU A 56 -3.01 -10.07 -2.60
CA LEU A 56 -1.67 -10.20 -2.04
C LEU A 56 -0.77 -11.04 -2.95
N ALA A 57 -1.32 -12.08 -3.56
CA ALA A 57 -0.56 -12.94 -4.47
C ALA A 57 -0.01 -12.13 -5.65
N GLU A 58 -0.82 -11.25 -6.24
CA GLU A 58 -0.36 -10.41 -7.34
C GLU A 58 0.70 -9.40 -6.88
N ALA A 59 0.54 -8.82 -5.69
CA ALA A 59 1.54 -7.92 -5.14
C ALA A 59 2.88 -8.63 -4.98
N ARG A 60 2.87 -9.87 -4.49
CA ARG A 60 4.07 -10.67 -4.33
C ARG A 60 4.73 -11.00 -5.67
N ASN A 61 3.93 -11.28 -6.69
CA ASN A 61 4.43 -11.52 -8.05
C ASN A 61 5.17 -10.30 -8.60
N ARG A 62 4.82 -9.11 -8.15
CA ARG A 62 5.46 -7.86 -8.57
C ARG A 62 6.63 -7.46 -7.67
N GLY A 63 6.99 -8.29 -6.71
CA GLY A 63 8.12 -8.06 -5.84
C GLY A 63 7.82 -7.39 -4.52
N PHE A 64 6.56 -7.05 -4.26
CA PHE A 64 6.16 -6.48 -2.97
C PHE A 64 6.06 -7.54 -1.90
N ARG A 65 6.33 -7.17 -0.65
CA ARG A 65 6.23 -8.06 0.50
C ARG A 65 5.36 -7.43 1.58
N PRO A 66 4.60 -8.25 2.35
CA PRO A 66 3.85 -7.71 3.48
C PRO A 66 4.78 -7.06 4.50
N PRO A 67 4.27 -6.12 5.31
CA PRO A 67 5.05 -5.55 6.40
C PRO A 67 5.46 -6.65 7.39
N ALA A 68 6.64 -6.52 7.94
CA ALA A 68 7.15 -7.50 8.90
C ALA A 68 6.42 -7.40 10.24
#